data_c223169329ee0166a9fa6f0287e194db
#
_entry.id   c223169329ee0166a9fa6f0287e194db
#
_cell.length_a   1.000
_cell.length_b   1.000
_cell.length_c   1.000
_cell.angle_alpha   90.00
_cell.angle_beta   90.00
_cell.angle_gamma   90.00
#
_symmetry.space_group_name_H-M   'P 1'
#
loop_
_entity.id
_entity.type
_entity.pdbx_description
1 polymer ?
#
loop_
_entity_poly.entity_id
_entity_poly.type
_entity_poly.pdbx_seq_one_letter_code
_entity_poly.pdbx_strand_id
1 'polypeptide(L)' 'MSPQDHIEELKQKHAALERALDEENKRPLPNHDAISDLKRQKLRIKDEIFQLERH' A
#
# COMPACT_ATOMS: atom_id res chain seq x y z
N MET A 1 10.92 -7.16 -17.68
CA MET A 1 9.65 -6.59 -17.21
C MET A 1 9.49 -5.16 -17.72
N SER A 2 8.32 -4.82 -18.22
CA SER A 2 8.08 -3.47 -18.67
C SER A 2 7.79 -2.57 -17.46
N PRO A 3 7.98 -1.25 -17.57
CA PRO A 3 7.64 -0.33 -16.48
C PRO A 3 6.17 -0.43 -16.09
N GLN A 4 5.30 -0.74 -17.04
CA GLN A 4 3.88 -0.87 -16.80
C GLN A 4 3.55 -2.08 -15.93
N ASP A 5 4.26 -3.19 -16.11
CA ASP A 5 4.10 -4.39 -15.28
C ASP A 5 4.49 -4.09 -13.84
N HIS A 6 5.56 -3.32 -13.67
CA HIS A 6 6.00 -2.92 -12.34
C HIS A 6 4.99 -2.01 -11.63
N ILE A 7 4.41 -1.07 -12.38
CA ILE A 7 3.37 -0.19 -11.84
C ILE A 7 2.15 -1.01 -11.41
N GLU A 8 1.73 -1.97 -12.22
CA GLU A 8 0.59 -2.82 -11.87
C GLU A 8 0.86 -3.65 -10.62
N GLU A 9 2.07 -4.18 -10.50
CA GLU A 9 2.48 -4.91 -9.29
C GLU A 9 2.36 -4.02 -8.06
N LEU A 10 2.84 -2.79 -8.15
CA LEU A 10 2.76 -1.84 -7.06
C LEU A 10 1.32 -1.49 -6.71
N LYS A 11 0.48 -1.33 -7.72
CA LYS A 11 -0.94 -1.05 -7.51
C LYS A 11 -1.63 -2.20 -6.78
N GLN A 12 -1.29 -3.43 -7.11
CA GLN A 12 -1.82 -4.61 -6.43
C GLN A 12 -1.38 -4.65 -4.96
N LYS A 13 -0.12 -4.34 -4.71
CA LYS A 13 0.39 -4.26 -3.33
C LYS A 13 -0.31 -3.16 -2.55
N HIS A 14 -0.55 -2.02 -3.19
CA HIS A 14 -1.26 -0.92 -2.57
C HIS A 14 -2.67 -1.34 -2.15
N ALA A 15 -3.38 -2.03 -3.04
CA ALA A 15 -4.72 -2.53 -2.75
C ALA A 15 -4.72 -3.54 -1.61
N ALA A 16 -3.70 -4.41 -1.57
CA ALA A 16 -3.56 -5.38 -0.49
C ALA A 16 -3.34 -4.70 0.85
N LEU A 17 -2.54 -3.64 0.85
CA LEU A 17 -2.27 -2.87 2.07
C LEU A 17 -3.52 -2.14 2.55
N GLU A 18 -4.31 -1.60 1.64
CA GLU A 18 -5.58 -0.95 2.00
C GLU A 18 -6.54 -1.94 2.65
N ARG A 19 -6.60 -3.15 2.11
CA ARG A 19 -7.42 -4.22 2.66
C ARG A 19 -6.96 -4.60 4.07
N ALA A 20 -5.66 -4.74 4.24
CA ALA A 20 -5.10 -5.07 5.54
C ALA A 20 -5.39 -3.97 6.56
N LEU A 21 -5.30 -2.71 6.14
CA LEU A 21 -5.64 -1.58 7.00
C LEU A 21 -7.11 -1.62 7.43
N ASP A 22 -7.98 -1.88 6.48
CA ASP A 22 -9.41 -1.95 6.75
C ASP A 22 -9.74 -3.05 7.76
N GLU A 23 -9.14 -4.22 7.57
CA GLU A 23 -9.32 -5.34 8.49
C GLU A 23 -8.79 -5.03 9.89
N GLU A 24 -7.64 -4.39 9.97
CA GLU A 24 -7.05 -4.02 11.25
C GLU A 24 -7.93 -3.02 12.00
N ASN A 25 -8.50 -2.06 11.27
CA ASN A 25 -9.39 -1.07 11.86
C ASN A 25 -10.72 -1.65 12.35
N LYS A 26 -11.14 -2.76 11.77
CA LYS A 26 -12.38 -3.44 12.14
C LYS A 26 -12.26 -4.31 13.37
N ARG A 27 -11.06 -4.59 13.82
CA ARG A 27 -10.84 -5.40 15.02
C ARG A 27 -11.35 -4.68 16.27
N PRO A 28 -11.86 -5.42 17.26
CA PRO A 28 -12.29 -4.79 18.51
C PRO A 28 -11.17 -4.05 19.23
N LEU A 29 -9.93 -4.55 19.11
CA LEU A 29 -8.76 -3.89 19.67
C LEU A 29 -7.72 -3.72 18.56
N PRO A 30 -7.83 -2.64 17.77
CA PRO A 30 -6.87 -2.41 16.68
C PRO A 30 -5.45 -2.22 17.22
N ASN A 31 -4.49 -2.81 16.51
CA ASN A 31 -3.09 -2.64 16.85
C ASN A 31 -2.55 -1.39 16.15
N HIS A 32 -2.31 -0.33 16.92
CA HIS A 32 -1.85 0.94 16.36
C HIS A 32 -0.49 0.84 15.69
N ASP A 33 0.39 -0.01 16.20
CA ASP A 33 1.71 -0.21 15.59
C ASP A 33 1.58 -0.86 14.21
N ALA A 34 0.71 -1.85 14.09
CA ALA A 34 0.45 -2.50 12.81
C ALA A 34 -0.19 -1.54 11.82
N ILE A 35 -1.13 -0.72 12.28
CA ILE A 35 -1.79 0.29 11.45
C ILE A 35 -0.77 1.30 10.94
N SER A 36 0.09 1.78 11.82
CA SER A 36 1.14 2.73 11.49
C SER A 36 2.08 2.18 10.44
N ASP A 37 2.48 0.92 10.60
CA ASP A 37 3.36 0.23 9.67
C ASP A 37 2.73 0.09 8.29
N LEU A 38 1.47 -0.33 8.26
CA LEU A 38 0.73 -0.50 7.01
C LEU A 38 0.57 0.83 6.29
N LYS A 39 0.27 1.89 7.01
CA LYS A 39 0.16 3.24 6.43
C LYS A 39 1.48 3.69 5.82
N ARG A 40 2.58 3.41 6.49
CA ARG A 40 3.92 3.76 6.01
C ARG A 40 4.25 3.04 4.72
N GLN A 41 3.97 1.74 4.66
CA GLN A 41 4.18 0.95 3.45
C GLN A 41 3.30 1.45 2.31
N LYS A 42 2.06 1.77 2.61
CA LYS A 42 1.13 2.31 1.62
C LYS A 42 1.65 3.60 1.01
N LEU A 43 2.15 4.50 1.83
CA LEU A 43 2.71 5.77 1.37
C LEU A 43 3.92 5.56 0.47
N ARG A 44 4.80 4.63 0.83
CA ARG A 44 5.97 4.32 0.03
C ARG A 44 5.59 3.83 -1.36
N ILE A 45 4.64 2.90 -1.40
CA ILE A 45 4.18 2.33 -2.68
C ILE A 45 3.52 3.40 -3.52
N LYS A 46 2.71 4.23 -2.91
CA LYS A 46 2.06 5.34 -3.61
C LYS A 46 3.09 6.29 -4.21
N ASP A 47 4.13 6.61 -3.47
CA ASP A 47 5.23 7.46 -3.95
C ASP A 47 5.93 6.84 -5.15
N GLU A 48 6.22 5.55 -5.09
CA GLU A 48 6.87 4.84 -6.19
C GLU A 48 6.00 4.85 -7.43
N ILE A 49 4.70 4.58 -7.28
CA ILE A 49 3.77 4.62 -8.40
C ILE A 49 3.75 6.01 -9.02
N PHE A 50 3.67 7.03 -8.18
CA PHE A 50 3.64 8.41 -8.64
C PHE A 50 4.88 8.77 -9.45
N GLN A 51 6.05 8.37 -8.97
CA GLN A 51 7.30 8.64 -9.68
C GLN A 51 7.39 7.90 -11.01
N LEU A 52 6.93 6.66 -11.05
CA LEU A 52 6.94 5.87 -12.28
C LEU A 52 5.94 6.39 -13.30
N GLU A 53 4.79 6.86 -12.87
CA GLU A 53 3.78 7.41 -13.76
C GLU A 53 4.14 8.81 -14.27
N ARG A 54 5.05 9.47 -13.58
CA ARG A 54 5.47 10.83 -13.94
C ARG A 54 6.36 10.87 -15.18
N HIS A 55 6.92 9.76 -15.56
CA HIS A 55 7.71 9.65 -16.77
C HIS A 55 6.82 9.29 -17.95
#